data_aa8b562acdebbfafa822a86868c641ce
#
_entry.id   aa8b562acdebbfafa822a86868c641ce
#
_cell.length_a   1.000
_cell.length_b   1.000
_cell.length_c   1.000
_cell.angle_alpha   90.00
_cell.angle_beta   90.00
_cell.angle_gamma   90.00
#
_symmetry.space_group_name_H-M   'P 1'
#
loop_
_entity.id
_entity.type
_entity.pdbx_description
1 polymer ?
#
loop_
_entity_poly.entity_id
_entity_poly.type
_entity_poly.pdbx_seq_one_letter_code
_entity_poly.pdbx_strand_id
1 'polypeptide(L)'
;MRKNLTLCLCMLLLAFGSLAHGSTAAEPPAVGRDGTHHRVIQLTGVSVIAETIDRGNPALSVGDIIVVSDDLFQDGEKVGVHGGTCTVVRIEALLLHCVVTFTLPDGHITAQGLVTPDLAEEQVAVTGGTGAYTTAQGELTVLEEGEGQSRYTFALLLSPSK
;
A
#
# COMPACT_ATOMS: atom_id res chain seq x y z
N MET A 1 -65.23 39.39 11.66
CA MET A 1 -65.92 38.84 10.49
C MET A 1 -65.14 37.66 10.00
N ARG A 2 -65.54 36.42 10.39
CA ARG A 2 -66.23 35.39 9.59
C ARG A 2 -65.63 35.28 8.20
N LYS A 3 -64.98 34.13 7.80
CA LYS A 3 -65.50 32.78 7.43
C LYS A 3 -64.31 32.02 6.83
N ASN A 4 -64.16 30.85 6.93
CA ASN A 4 -64.65 29.46 6.77
C ASN A 4 -63.41 28.63 6.34
N LEU A 5 -63.01 27.70 7.07
CA LEU A 5 -63.18 26.23 7.10
C LEU A 5 -63.47 25.62 5.71
N THR A 6 -62.49 24.94 5.19
CA THR A 6 -62.70 23.77 4.32
C THR A 6 -61.61 22.73 4.55
N LEU A 7 -62.08 21.64 5.10
CA LEU A 7 -61.34 20.40 5.36
C LEU A 7 -61.13 19.69 4.04
N CYS A 8 -59.89 19.38 3.68
CA CYS A 8 -59.58 18.45 2.63
C CYS A 8 -58.65 17.36 3.15
N LEU A 9 -59.29 16.24 3.45
CA LEU A 9 -58.68 15.01 3.93
C LEU A 9 -58.06 14.32 2.72
N CYS A 10 -56.74 14.37 2.57
CA CYS A 10 -56.02 13.54 1.61
C CYS A 10 -55.21 12.49 2.39
N MET A 11 -55.68 11.25 2.30
CA MET A 11 -54.96 10.07 2.76
C MET A 11 -53.59 9.98 2.07
N LEU A 12 -52.52 10.11 2.84
CA LEU A 12 -51.18 9.80 2.41
C LEU A 12 -50.84 8.36 2.77
N LEU A 13 -50.90 7.48 1.76
CA LEU A 13 -50.41 6.13 1.86
C LEU A 13 -48.88 6.17 2.08
N LEU A 14 -48.44 5.83 3.27
CA LEU A 14 -47.03 5.59 3.59
C LEU A 14 -46.60 4.26 2.97
N ALA A 15 -46.00 4.33 1.79
CA ALA A 15 -45.23 3.22 1.24
C ALA A 15 -43.90 3.11 2.03
N PHE A 16 -43.81 2.15 2.93
CA PHE A 16 -42.55 1.73 3.54
C PHE A 16 -41.71 1.04 2.44
N GLY A 17 -40.86 1.84 1.79
CA GLY A 17 -39.79 1.31 0.97
C GLY A 17 -38.70 0.71 1.89
N SER A 18 -38.65 -0.61 1.98
CA SER A 18 -37.53 -1.33 2.57
C SER A 18 -36.27 -1.06 1.77
N LEU A 19 -35.39 -0.20 2.24
CA LEU A 19 -34.01 -0.09 1.77
C LEU A 19 -33.28 -1.36 2.17
N ALA A 20 -33.25 -2.35 1.27
CA ALA A 20 -32.34 -3.48 1.38
C ALA A 20 -30.91 -2.93 1.27
N HIS A 21 -30.22 -2.81 2.41
CA HIS A 21 -28.78 -2.62 2.44
C HIS A 21 -28.16 -3.91 1.90
N GLY A 22 -27.84 -3.91 0.62
CA GLY A 22 -27.02 -4.96 0.03
C GLY A 22 -25.63 -4.87 0.65
N SER A 23 -25.35 -5.69 1.65
CA SER A 23 -23.99 -6.00 2.05
C SER A 23 -23.34 -6.70 0.86
N THR A 24 -22.55 -5.98 0.07
CA THR A 24 -21.63 -6.59 -0.87
C THR A 24 -20.58 -7.32 -0.04
N ALA A 25 -20.80 -8.62 0.17
CA ALA A 25 -19.74 -9.50 0.65
C ALA A 25 -18.57 -9.36 -0.33
N ALA A 26 -17.38 -9.03 0.18
CA ALA A 26 -16.18 -9.01 -0.63
C ALA A 26 -16.05 -10.38 -1.29
N GLU A 27 -15.97 -10.38 -2.63
CA GLU A 27 -15.78 -11.61 -3.40
C GLU A 27 -14.44 -12.23 -2.98
N PRO A 28 -14.40 -13.53 -2.63
CA PRO A 28 -13.15 -14.16 -2.26
C PRO A 28 -12.18 -14.08 -3.44
N PRO A 29 -10.87 -13.92 -3.20
CA PRO A 29 -9.88 -13.79 -4.26
C PRO A 29 -9.98 -14.97 -5.22
N ALA A 30 -9.98 -14.67 -6.52
CA ALA A 30 -10.08 -15.69 -7.56
C ALA A 30 -8.86 -16.63 -7.46
N VAL A 31 -9.12 -17.92 -7.22
CA VAL A 31 -8.07 -18.95 -7.20
C VAL A 31 -7.90 -19.49 -8.62
N GLY A 32 -6.69 -19.40 -9.16
CA GLY A 32 -6.33 -20.01 -10.44
C GLY A 32 -6.47 -21.55 -10.40
N ARG A 33 -6.58 -22.20 -11.57
CA ARG A 33 -6.68 -23.68 -11.68
C ARG A 33 -5.44 -24.42 -11.15
N ASP A 34 -4.31 -23.72 -11.00
CA ASP A 34 -3.04 -24.19 -10.44
C ASP A 34 -2.89 -23.94 -8.94
N GLY A 35 -3.95 -23.46 -8.27
CA GLY A 35 -3.93 -23.09 -6.86
C GLY A 35 -3.33 -21.70 -6.59
N THR A 36 -2.95 -20.97 -7.62
CA THR A 36 -2.44 -19.60 -7.50
C THR A 36 -3.58 -18.66 -7.11
N HIS A 37 -3.32 -17.74 -6.18
CA HIS A 37 -4.30 -16.74 -5.75
C HIS A 37 -3.69 -15.34 -5.67
N HIS A 38 -4.52 -14.34 -5.90
CA HIS A 38 -4.17 -12.94 -5.74
C HIS A 38 -4.39 -12.49 -4.29
N ARG A 39 -3.43 -11.73 -3.75
CA ARG A 39 -3.55 -11.09 -2.44
C ARG A 39 -3.14 -9.63 -2.56
N VAL A 40 -3.98 -8.73 -2.07
CA VAL A 40 -3.64 -7.32 -1.91
C VAL A 40 -3.38 -7.07 -0.43
N ILE A 41 -2.27 -6.37 -0.13
CA ILE A 41 -1.91 -5.94 1.24
C ILE A 41 -1.70 -4.44 1.18
N GLN A 42 -2.37 -3.68 2.05
CA GLN A 42 -2.17 -2.25 2.20
C GLN A 42 -1.62 -1.96 3.59
N LEU A 43 -0.56 -1.15 3.64
CA LEU A 43 0.12 -0.75 4.86
C LEU A 43 0.37 0.76 4.82
N THR A 44 0.39 1.37 5.98
CA THR A 44 0.92 2.73 6.17
C THR A 44 2.30 2.62 6.80
N GLY A 45 3.30 3.23 6.17
CA GLY A 45 4.63 3.41 6.74
C GLY A 45 4.73 4.75 7.45
N VAL A 46 5.38 4.75 8.60
CA VAL A 46 5.79 5.97 9.32
C VAL A 46 7.30 5.95 9.43
N SER A 47 7.94 6.94 8.81
CA SER A 47 9.40 7.00 8.70
C SER A 47 10.07 7.13 10.06
N VAL A 48 11.02 6.25 10.32
CA VAL A 48 11.87 6.23 11.52
C VAL A 48 13.30 6.64 11.17
N ILE A 49 13.79 6.21 10.00
CA ILE A 49 15.13 6.51 9.49
C ILE A 49 15.04 6.87 8.01
N ALA A 50 15.63 8.00 7.65
CA ALA A 50 15.91 8.40 6.28
C ALA A 50 17.25 9.15 6.29
N GLU A 51 18.37 8.42 6.16
CA GLU A 51 19.72 8.96 6.27
C GLU A 51 20.53 8.70 5.01
N THR A 52 21.30 9.70 4.58
CA THR A 52 22.23 9.58 3.46
C THR A 52 23.64 9.31 3.97
N ILE A 53 24.25 8.25 3.47
CA ILE A 53 25.64 7.91 3.69
C ILE A 53 26.43 8.38 2.45
N ASP A 54 27.18 9.49 2.63
CA ASP A 54 28.08 10.04 1.62
C ASP A 54 29.29 9.10 1.46
N ARG A 55 29.60 8.74 0.20
CA ARG A 55 30.67 7.82 -0.14
C ARG A 55 31.91 8.51 -0.74
N GLY A 56 32.04 9.83 -0.59
CA GLY A 56 33.30 10.47 -0.91
C GLY A 56 33.27 11.86 -1.56
N ASN A 57 32.11 12.41 -1.83
CA ASN A 57 31.94 13.80 -2.26
C ASN A 57 30.89 14.46 -1.39
N PRO A 58 31.12 15.63 -0.78
CA PRO A 58 30.17 16.29 0.12
C PRO A 58 28.84 16.70 -0.54
N ALA A 59 28.73 16.63 -1.86
CA ALA A 59 27.47 16.74 -2.58
C ALA A 59 26.96 15.35 -2.97
N LEU A 60 25.63 15.16 -3.00
CA LEU A 60 25.03 13.89 -3.43
C LEU A 60 25.63 13.41 -4.77
N SER A 61 26.12 12.19 -4.80
CA SER A 61 26.88 11.61 -5.91
C SER A 61 26.49 10.16 -6.20
N VAL A 62 26.87 9.68 -7.39
CA VAL A 62 26.67 8.27 -7.75
C VAL A 62 27.44 7.37 -6.79
N GLY A 63 26.74 6.39 -6.22
CA GLY A 63 27.26 5.46 -5.22
C GLY A 63 26.91 5.81 -3.78
N ASP A 64 26.35 7.00 -3.51
CA ASP A 64 25.82 7.33 -2.20
C ASP A 64 24.63 6.43 -1.87
N ILE A 65 24.47 6.16 -0.57
CA ILE A 65 23.44 5.25 -0.09
C ILE A 65 22.48 6.01 0.82
N ILE A 66 21.19 5.88 0.53
CA ILE A 66 20.13 6.33 1.42
C ILE A 66 19.63 5.11 2.18
N VAL A 67 19.72 5.15 3.50
CA VAL A 67 19.19 4.11 4.40
C VAL A 67 17.79 4.54 4.81
N VAL A 68 16.81 3.65 4.65
CA VAL A 68 15.42 3.90 4.99
C VAL A 68 14.88 2.84 5.95
N SER A 69 14.04 3.25 6.89
CA SER A 69 13.30 2.33 7.75
C SER A 69 12.02 3.00 8.25
N ASP A 70 10.91 2.26 8.16
CA ASP A 70 9.61 2.70 8.64
C ASP A 70 9.02 1.69 9.63
N ASP A 71 8.21 2.19 10.54
CA ASP A 71 7.23 1.41 11.27
C ASP A 71 6.01 1.19 10.38
N LEU A 72 5.51 -0.05 10.30
CA LEU A 72 4.38 -0.42 9.45
C LEU A 72 3.11 -0.60 10.26
N PHE A 73 2.02 -0.01 9.75
CA PHE A 73 0.70 -0.06 10.37
C PHE A 73 -0.34 -0.62 9.40
N GLN A 74 -1.28 -1.37 9.94
CA GLN A 74 -2.49 -1.82 9.25
C GLN A 74 -3.68 -1.61 10.19
N ASP A 75 -4.74 -0.94 9.70
CA ASP A 75 -5.93 -0.61 10.49
C ASP A 75 -5.61 0.11 11.82
N GLY A 76 -4.52 0.92 11.83
CA GLY A 76 -4.06 1.69 12.98
C GLY A 76 -3.20 0.90 13.97
N GLU A 77 -2.99 -0.39 13.78
CA GLU A 77 -2.12 -1.22 14.61
C GLU A 77 -0.74 -1.39 13.97
N LYS A 78 0.33 -1.34 14.77
CA LYS A 78 1.68 -1.63 14.29
C LYS A 78 1.81 -3.13 14.02
N VAL A 79 2.06 -3.47 12.76
CA VAL A 79 2.13 -4.86 12.29
C VAL A 79 3.53 -5.28 11.86
N GLY A 80 4.49 -4.36 11.79
CA GLY A 80 5.82 -4.73 11.35
C GLY A 80 6.76 -3.54 11.17
N VAL A 81 7.82 -3.80 10.43
CA VAL A 81 8.82 -2.80 10.06
C VAL A 81 9.25 -2.99 8.60
N HIS A 82 9.61 -1.90 7.96
CA HIS A 82 10.24 -1.86 6.67
C HIS A 82 11.67 -1.35 6.82
N GLY A 83 12.57 -1.82 5.99
CA GLY A 83 13.92 -1.27 5.95
C GLY A 83 14.66 -1.70 4.70
N GLY A 84 15.63 -0.89 4.31
CA GLY A 84 16.46 -1.14 3.15
C GLY A 84 17.39 -0.01 2.80
N THR A 85 17.91 -0.08 1.60
CA THR A 85 18.85 0.90 1.05
C THR A 85 18.49 1.26 -0.38
N CYS A 86 18.69 2.53 -0.71
CA CYS A 86 18.62 3.05 -2.07
C CYS A 86 19.99 3.61 -2.45
N THR A 87 20.57 3.12 -3.52
CA THR A 87 21.86 3.61 -4.04
C THR A 87 21.61 4.60 -5.18
N VAL A 88 22.26 5.75 -5.13
CA VAL A 88 22.23 6.74 -6.20
C VAL A 88 22.94 6.15 -7.43
N VAL A 89 22.21 5.96 -8.54
CA VAL A 89 22.76 5.42 -9.78
C VAL A 89 22.85 6.47 -10.90
N ARG A 90 22.15 7.60 -10.74
CA ARG A 90 22.24 8.74 -11.66
C ARG A 90 21.87 10.03 -10.91
N ILE A 91 22.58 11.11 -11.16
CA ILE A 91 22.35 12.40 -10.52
C ILE A 91 21.41 13.30 -11.32
N GLU A 92 21.53 13.36 -12.64
CA GLU A 92 20.82 14.31 -13.49
C GLU A 92 19.30 14.15 -13.40
N ALA A 93 18.83 12.93 -13.13
CA ALA A 93 17.41 12.60 -12.93
C ALA A 93 17.15 12.03 -11.54
N LEU A 94 18.11 12.15 -10.61
CA LEU A 94 18.09 11.53 -9.29
C LEU A 94 17.47 10.13 -9.30
N LEU A 95 18.09 9.21 -10.06
CA LEU A 95 17.64 7.83 -10.14
C LEU A 95 18.29 7.01 -9.05
N LEU A 96 17.49 6.30 -8.29
CA LEU A 96 17.90 5.45 -7.17
C LEU A 96 17.60 3.99 -7.48
N HIS A 97 18.51 3.07 -7.15
CA HIS A 97 18.22 1.64 -7.09
C HIS A 97 17.96 1.24 -5.64
N CYS A 98 16.73 0.88 -5.34
CA CYS A 98 16.28 0.51 -4.00
C CYS A 98 16.14 -1.00 -3.85
N VAL A 99 16.59 -1.53 -2.72
CA VAL A 99 16.36 -2.90 -2.25
C VAL A 99 15.83 -2.83 -0.82
N VAL A 100 14.62 -3.33 -0.62
CA VAL A 100 13.88 -3.18 0.63
C VAL A 100 13.26 -4.50 1.09
N THR A 101 13.05 -4.61 2.41
CA THR A 101 12.42 -5.76 3.05
C THR A 101 11.34 -5.27 4.01
N PHE A 102 10.18 -5.89 3.94
CA PHE A 102 9.05 -5.70 4.84
C PHE A 102 8.95 -6.93 5.74
N THR A 103 9.04 -6.73 7.04
CA THR A 103 8.87 -7.78 8.06
C THR A 103 7.46 -7.68 8.59
N LEU A 104 6.64 -8.71 8.36
CA LEU A 104 5.24 -8.80 8.75
C LEU A 104 5.03 -10.03 9.65
N PRO A 105 3.90 -10.15 10.37
CA PRO A 105 3.66 -11.30 11.25
C PRO A 105 3.73 -12.66 10.54
N ASP A 106 3.30 -12.72 9.27
CA ASP A 106 3.23 -13.96 8.48
C ASP A 106 4.53 -14.27 7.72
N GLY A 107 5.54 -13.40 7.78
CA GLY A 107 6.81 -13.57 7.05
C GLY A 107 7.34 -12.25 6.48
N HIS A 108 8.32 -12.38 5.59
CA HIS A 108 8.97 -11.24 4.96
C HIS A 108 8.58 -11.13 3.48
N ILE A 109 8.51 -9.89 2.98
CA ILE A 109 8.39 -9.61 1.55
C ILE A 109 9.60 -8.76 1.15
N THR A 110 10.26 -9.11 0.05
CA THR A 110 11.35 -8.32 -0.53
C THR A 110 10.91 -7.68 -1.83
N ALA A 111 11.35 -6.44 -2.06
CA ALA A 111 11.09 -5.71 -3.29
C ALA A 111 12.33 -4.93 -3.74
N GLN A 112 12.43 -4.69 -5.04
CA GLN A 112 13.50 -3.88 -5.62
C GLN A 112 13.07 -3.21 -6.91
N GLY A 113 13.68 -2.07 -7.20
CA GLY A 113 13.44 -1.33 -8.43
C GLY A 113 14.28 -0.08 -8.55
N LEU A 114 14.14 0.56 -9.71
CA LEU A 114 14.63 1.93 -9.91
C LEU A 114 13.49 2.88 -9.58
N VAL A 115 13.78 3.87 -8.75
CA VAL A 115 12.82 4.89 -8.31
C VAL A 115 13.37 6.30 -8.55
N THR A 116 12.46 7.25 -8.70
CA THR A 116 12.74 8.67 -8.89
C THR A 116 12.02 9.44 -7.79
N PRO A 117 12.69 9.90 -6.73
CA PRO A 117 12.03 10.48 -5.54
C PRO A 117 11.10 11.68 -5.79
N ASP A 118 11.20 12.29 -6.97
CA ASP A 118 10.31 13.41 -7.36
C ASP A 118 8.90 12.96 -7.78
N LEU A 119 8.68 11.64 -7.96
CA LEU A 119 7.36 11.09 -8.26
C LEU A 119 6.60 10.81 -6.96
N ALA A 120 5.33 11.21 -6.92
CA ALA A 120 4.48 10.93 -5.77
C ALA A 120 4.18 9.44 -5.62
N GLU A 121 4.18 8.69 -6.73
CA GLU A 121 3.89 7.26 -6.78
C GLU A 121 4.96 6.52 -7.58
N GLU A 122 5.47 5.44 -7.01
CA GLU A 122 6.48 4.57 -7.61
C GLU A 122 6.02 3.11 -7.59
N GLN A 123 6.42 2.35 -8.61
CA GLN A 123 6.16 0.92 -8.68
C GLN A 123 7.46 0.15 -8.78
N VAL A 124 7.61 -0.88 -7.93
CA VAL A 124 8.78 -1.75 -7.91
C VAL A 124 8.36 -3.23 -7.87
N ALA A 125 9.24 -4.10 -8.34
CA ALA A 125 8.96 -5.53 -8.39
C ALA A 125 9.08 -6.16 -6.99
N VAL A 126 8.12 -7.02 -6.63
CA VAL A 126 8.27 -7.97 -5.52
C VAL A 126 9.17 -9.10 -5.98
N THR A 127 10.30 -9.30 -5.29
CA THR A 127 11.36 -10.24 -5.68
C THR A 127 11.32 -11.56 -4.92
N GLY A 128 10.43 -11.67 -3.93
CA GLY A 128 10.23 -12.89 -3.14
C GLY A 128 9.81 -12.61 -1.71
N GLY A 129 9.90 -13.62 -0.87
CA GLY A 129 9.58 -13.52 0.53
C GLY A 129 9.84 -14.81 1.30
N THR A 130 9.41 -14.83 2.56
CA THR A 130 9.49 -15.98 3.47
C THR A 130 8.15 -16.24 4.14
N GLY A 131 7.99 -17.37 4.83
CA GLY A 131 6.75 -17.71 5.50
C GLY A 131 5.59 -17.79 4.52
N ALA A 132 4.48 -17.09 4.81
CA ALA A 132 3.31 -17.04 3.93
C ALA A 132 3.60 -16.39 2.55
N TYR A 133 4.76 -15.75 2.40
CA TYR A 133 5.16 -15.03 1.18
C TYR A 133 6.28 -15.74 0.40
N THR A 134 6.58 -17.02 0.71
CA THR A 134 7.70 -17.77 0.10
C THR A 134 7.63 -17.81 -1.43
N THR A 135 6.43 -17.81 -2.01
CA THR A 135 6.22 -17.84 -3.47
C THR A 135 5.75 -16.49 -4.03
N ALA A 136 5.86 -15.41 -3.24
CA ALA A 136 5.34 -14.12 -3.64
C ALA A 136 6.03 -13.58 -4.89
N GLN A 137 5.20 -13.17 -5.84
CA GLN A 137 5.55 -12.41 -7.03
C GLN A 137 4.55 -11.26 -7.16
N GLY A 138 4.89 -10.23 -7.91
CA GLY A 138 3.98 -9.12 -8.16
C GLY A 138 4.65 -7.77 -8.02
N GLU A 139 3.90 -6.79 -7.59
CA GLU A 139 4.31 -5.40 -7.56
C GLU A 139 4.03 -4.77 -6.19
N LEU A 140 4.90 -3.86 -5.82
CA LEU A 140 4.72 -2.93 -4.72
C LEU A 140 4.54 -1.53 -5.30
N THR A 141 3.41 -0.90 -5.01
CA THR A 141 3.21 0.53 -5.23
C THR A 141 3.50 1.28 -3.95
N VAL A 142 4.34 2.30 -4.02
CA VAL A 142 4.67 3.24 -2.93
C VAL A 142 4.08 4.59 -3.28
N LEU A 143 3.24 5.14 -2.42
CA LEU A 143 2.68 6.48 -2.53
C LEU A 143 3.16 7.31 -1.35
N GLU A 144 3.92 8.38 -1.62
CA GLU A 144 4.34 9.33 -0.60
C GLU A 144 3.17 10.26 -0.23
N GLU A 145 2.74 10.20 1.03
CA GLU A 145 1.60 10.99 1.54
C GLU A 145 2.04 12.28 2.25
N GLY A 146 3.36 12.50 2.37
CA GLY A 146 3.94 13.65 3.08
C GLY A 146 4.07 13.41 4.59
N GLU A 147 4.72 14.35 5.28
CA GLU A 147 4.96 14.30 6.73
C GLU A 147 5.66 13.02 7.23
N GLY A 148 6.46 12.37 6.36
CA GLY A 148 7.15 11.13 6.67
C GLY A 148 6.22 9.91 6.70
N GLN A 149 5.10 9.98 5.97
CA GLN A 149 4.19 8.86 5.79
C GLN A 149 4.19 8.40 4.34
N SER A 150 4.14 7.08 4.17
CA SER A 150 4.04 6.42 2.87
C SER A 150 2.94 5.37 2.92
N ARG A 151 2.23 5.20 1.81
CA ARG A 151 1.31 4.08 1.64
C ARG A 151 1.95 3.03 0.76
N TYR A 152 2.00 1.81 1.26
CA TYR A 152 2.49 0.62 0.58
C TYR A 152 1.33 -0.24 0.15
N THR A 153 1.20 -0.51 -1.15
CA THR A 153 0.19 -1.42 -1.70
C THR A 153 0.87 -2.55 -2.45
N PHE A 154 0.81 -3.76 -1.90
CA PHE A 154 1.27 -4.96 -2.56
C PHE A 154 0.15 -5.60 -3.36
N ALA A 155 0.39 -5.87 -4.65
CA ALA A 155 -0.43 -6.73 -5.50
C ALA A 155 0.33 -8.03 -5.72
N LEU A 156 0.02 -9.05 -4.92
CA LEU A 156 0.76 -10.32 -4.88
C LEU A 156 0.04 -11.43 -5.65
N LEU A 157 0.84 -12.24 -6.31
CA LEU A 157 0.49 -13.55 -6.82
C LEU A 157 1.22 -14.59 -5.96
N LEU A 158 0.46 -15.45 -5.28
CA LEU A 158 0.98 -16.49 -4.40
C LEU A 158 0.63 -17.85 -4.97
N SER A 159 1.63 -18.71 -5.17
CA SER A 159 1.47 -20.09 -5.59
C SER A 159 1.55 -21.03 -4.38
N PRO A 160 0.94 -22.24 -4.41
CA PRO A 160 1.13 -23.23 -3.35
C PRO A 160 2.62 -23.52 -3.17
N SER A 161 3.07 -23.54 -1.91
CA SER A 161 4.41 -24.05 -1.58
C SER A 161 4.47 -25.55 -1.88
N LYS A 162 5.51 -25.98 -2.57
CA LYS A 162 5.76 -27.41 -2.85
C LYS A 162 6.17 -28.14 -1.58
#